data_2ba3029eb01c129bb29a1d59fc3eff0b
#
_entry.id   2ba3029eb01c129bb29a1d59fc3eff0b
#
_cell.length_a   1.000
_cell.length_b   1.000
_cell.length_c   1.000
_cell.angle_alpha   90.00
_cell.angle_beta   90.00
_cell.angle_gamma   90.00
#
_symmetry.space_group_name_H-M   'P 1'
#
loop_
_entity.id
_entity.type
_entity.pdbx_description
1 polymer ?
#
loop_
_entity_poly.entity_id
_entity_poly.type
_entity_poly.pdbx_seq_one_letter_code
_entity_poly.pdbx_strand_id
1 'polypeptide(L)'
;DTNNGQDRANLQVEMDAMVQEIDRIASNTTWAGAKLMDDAGGKSFSFMVGAAPDVTSNVVPVTITRMNATGLAIGDGTNSLVRVDDATLGDGSGDGRARAGIDLIDTAIDLVSSQRSKLGAVSNRLDHTINNLSNMAANVSSARGRIEDADYAMETTNLAKNQILQRASMAMLSQANVSKGSVLGLLRS
;
A
#
# COMPACT_ATOMS: atom_id res chain seq x y z
N ASP A 1 -26.45 -39.53 14.04
CA ASP A 1 -27.27 -40.62 14.66
C ASP A 1 -26.43 -41.73 15.32
N THR A 2 -25.13 -41.82 15.03
CA THR A 2 -24.25 -42.85 15.61
C THR A 2 -23.63 -42.43 16.96
N ASN A 3 -23.68 -41.15 17.31
CA ASN A 3 -23.09 -40.58 18.51
C ASN A 3 -24.17 -40.38 19.60
N ASN A 4 -23.87 -40.80 20.84
CA ASN A 4 -24.74 -40.56 22.00
C ASN A 4 -24.63 -39.09 22.47
N GLY A 5 -25.50 -38.70 23.44
CA GLY A 5 -25.52 -37.34 23.95
C GLY A 5 -24.20 -36.89 24.61
N GLN A 6 -23.45 -37.79 25.22
CA GLN A 6 -22.15 -37.49 25.84
C GLN A 6 -21.08 -37.22 24.76
N ASP A 7 -21.09 -38.04 23.71
CA ASP A 7 -20.15 -37.86 22.60
C ASP A 7 -20.37 -36.52 21.89
N ARG A 8 -21.64 -36.15 21.68
CA ARG A 8 -22.02 -34.87 21.14
C ARG A 8 -21.61 -33.69 22.02
N ALA A 9 -21.78 -33.82 23.34
CA ALA A 9 -21.33 -32.79 24.27
C ALA A 9 -19.80 -32.62 24.24
N ASN A 10 -19.05 -33.71 24.11
CA ASN A 10 -17.60 -33.68 24.00
C ASN A 10 -17.17 -32.97 22.67
N LEU A 11 -17.84 -33.28 21.55
CA LEU A 11 -17.61 -32.63 20.28
C LEU A 11 -17.96 -31.13 20.33
N GLN A 12 -18.99 -30.75 21.10
CA GLN A 12 -19.33 -29.32 21.26
C GLN A 12 -18.22 -28.55 22.00
N VAL A 13 -17.63 -29.15 23.04
CA VAL A 13 -16.50 -28.54 23.75
C VAL A 13 -15.32 -28.26 22.78
N GLU A 14 -15.05 -29.20 21.89
CA GLU A 14 -14.01 -29.02 20.87
C GLU A 14 -14.38 -27.90 19.87
N MET A 15 -15.65 -27.86 19.43
CA MET A 15 -16.17 -26.82 18.55
C MET A 15 -16.08 -25.44 19.20
N ASP A 16 -16.48 -25.32 20.45
CA ASP A 16 -16.38 -24.09 21.23
C ASP A 16 -14.92 -23.62 21.36
N ALA A 17 -13.99 -24.52 21.58
CA ALA A 17 -12.56 -24.22 21.65
C ALA A 17 -12.03 -23.71 20.30
N MET A 18 -12.46 -24.30 19.18
CA MET A 18 -12.08 -23.81 17.84
C MET A 18 -12.63 -22.41 17.56
N VAL A 19 -13.87 -22.12 17.93
CA VAL A 19 -14.47 -20.78 17.77
C VAL A 19 -13.75 -19.74 18.62
N GLN A 20 -13.39 -20.09 19.87
CA GLN A 20 -12.58 -19.23 20.75
C GLN A 20 -11.18 -18.97 20.16
N GLU A 21 -10.60 -19.96 19.52
CA GLU A 21 -9.30 -19.79 18.85
C GLU A 21 -9.40 -18.82 17.66
N ILE A 22 -10.49 -18.86 16.89
CA ILE A 22 -10.75 -17.86 15.82
C ILE A 22 -10.83 -16.45 16.42
N ASP A 23 -11.54 -16.28 17.53
CA ASP A 23 -11.61 -14.99 18.23
C ASP A 23 -10.24 -14.54 18.73
N ARG A 24 -9.45 -15.45 19.28
CA ARG A 24 -8.10 -15.17 19.74
C ARG A 24 -7.19 -14.72 18.57
N ILE A 25 -7.25 -15.40 17.43
CA ILE A 25 -6.49 -15.04 16.23
C ILE A 25 -6.92 -13.66 15.73
N ALA A 26 -8.23 -13.42 15.64
CA ALA A 26 -8.76 -12.14 15.17
C ALA A 26 -8.35 -10.98 16.08
N SER A 27 -8.41 -11.17 17.40
CA SER A 27 -8.07 -10.14 18.38
C SER A 27 -6.58 -9.85 18.49
N ASN A 28 -5.72 -10.86 18.21
CA ASN A 28 -4.26 -10.72 18.26
C ASN A 28 -3.64 -10.29 16.92
N THR A 29 -4.41 -10.35 15.83
CA THR A 29 -3.92 -9.91 14.54
C THR A 29 -3.91 -8.38 14.46
N THR A 30 -2.73 -7.80 14.60
CA THR A 30 -2.53 -6.35 14.62
C THR A 30 -1.52 -5.90 13.56
N TRP A 31 -1.67 -4.67 13.07
CA TRP A 31 -0.71 -4.00 12.21
C TRP A 31 -0.55 -2.55 12.66
N ALA A 32 0.68 -2.13 12.88
CA ALA A 32 1.01 -0.80 13.41
C ALA A 32 0.22 -0.43 14.69
N GLY A 33 -0.03 -1.41 15.57
CA GLY A 33 -0.79 -1.23 16.81
C GLY A 33 -2.32 -1.21 16.65
N ALA A 34 -2.84 -1.28 15.43
CA ALA A 34 -4.27 -1.36 15.16
C ALA A 34 -4.72 -2.81 14.94
N LYS A 35 -5.84 -3.21 15.54
CA LYS A 35 -6.48 -4.49 15.27
C LYS A 35 -7.01 -4.52 13.85
N LEU A 36 -6.76 -5.60 13.12
CA LEU A 36 -7.18 -5.74 11.72
C LEU A 36 -8.53 -6.44 11.57
N MET A 37 -8.81 -7.43 12.39
CA MET A 37 -9.91 -8.39 12.20
C MET A 37 -11.00 -8.33 13.28
N ASP A 38 -10.80 -7.55 14.34
CA ASP A 38 -11.69 -7.51 15.51
C ASP A 38 -12.36 -6.14 15.73
N ASP A 39 -12.31 -5.24 14.75
CA ASP A 39 -13.01 -3.97 14.81
C ASP A 39 -14.48 -4.15 14.41
N ALA A 40 -15.41 -3.64 15.24
CA ALA A 40 -16.86 -3.83 15.06
C ALA A 40 -17.38 -3.28 13.71
N GLY A 41 -16.73 -2.27 13.15
CA GLY A 41 -17.06 -1.70 11.83
C GLY A 41 -16.19 -2.22 10.69
N GLY A 42 -15.27 -3.15 10.97
CA GLY A 42 -14.18 -3.47 10.06
C GLY A 42 -13.11 -2.38 10.06
N LYS A 43 -11.95 -2.65 9.46
CA LYS A 43 -10.84 -1.71 9.38
C LYS A 43 -10.63 -1.26 7.93
N SER A 44 -10.58 0.04 7.73
CA SER A 44 -10.27 0.61 6.42
C SER A 44 -8.95 1.36 6.47
N PHE A 45 -8.10 1.10 5.48
CA PHE A 45 -6.85 1.80 5.23
C PHE A 45 -6.93 2.49 3.88
N SER A 46 -6.33 3.66 3.81
CA SER A 46 -6.28 4.46 2.58
C SER A 46 -4.83 4.65 2.18
N PHE A 47 -4.41 3.98 1.11
CA PHE A 47 -3.06 4.12 0.58
C PHE A 47 -3.05 5.20 -0.50
N MET A 48 -2.33 6.29 -0.25
CA MET A 48 -2.15 7.34 -1.23
C MET A 48 -1.14 6.89 -2.29
N VAL A 49 -1.54 6.93 -3.55
CA VAL A 49 -0.77 6.44 -4.69
C VAL A 49 -0.54 7.52 -5.75
N GLY A 50 -0.86 8.77 -5.45
CA GLY A 50 -0.68 9.90 -6.34
C GLY A 50 -0.27 11.16 -5.61
N ALA A 51 0.31 12.12 -6.34
CA ALA A 51 0.82 13.38 -5.80
C ALA A 51 -0.25 14.48 -5.64
N ALA A 52 -1.41 14.34 -6.29
CA ALA A 52 -2.48 15.32 -6.19
C ALA A 52 -3.30 15.12 -4.90
N PRO A 53 -3.80 16.19 -4.27
CA PRO A 53 -4.57 16.12 -3.02
C PRO A 53 -5.98 15.54 -3.20
N ASP A 54 -6.35 15.13 -4.41
CA ASP A 54 -7.63 14.48 -4.68
C ASP A 54 -7.65 13.07 -4.09
N VAL A 55 -8.43 12.92 -3.02
CA VAL A 55 -8.59 11.66 -2.28
C VAL A 55 -9.40 10.61 -3.05
N THR A 56 -10.07 10.98 -4.15
CA THR A 56 -10.96 10.06 -4.88
C THR A 56 -10.21 9.24 -5.92
N SER A 57 -9.28 9.86 -6.65
CA SER A 57 -8.53 9.21 -7.73
C SER A 57 -7.15 8.72 -7.32
N ASN A 58 -6.56 9.32 -6.27
CA ASN A 58 -5.19 9.05 -5.84
C ASN A 58 -5.09 8.15 -4.59
N VAL A 59 -6.20 7.52 -4.19
CA VAL A 59 -6.24 6.65 -3.02
C VAL A 59 -6.73 5.26 -3.39
N VAL A 60 -6.05 4.25 -2.90
CA VAL A 60 -6.50 2.86 -2.94
C VAL A 60 -7.04 2.50 -1.55
N PRO A 61 -8.37 2.42 -1.37
CA PRO A 61 -8.94 1.98 -0.10
C PRO A 61 -8.80 0.46 0.04
N VAL A 62 -8.41 0.02 1.21
CA VAL A 62 -8.36 -1.39 1.60
C VAL A 62 -9.23 -1.57 2.83
N THR A 63 -10.32 -2.30 2.69
CA THR A 63 -11.23 -2.58 3.80
C THR A 63 -11.11 -4.04 4.19
N ILE A 64 -10.87 -4.28 5.46
CA ILE A 64 -10.87 -5.60 6.09
C ILE A 64 -12.12 -5.67 6.93
N THR A 65 -13.02 -6.59 6.61
CA THR A 65 -14.23 -6.82 7.39
C THR A 65 -13.88 -7.56 8.69
N ARG A 66 -14.77 -7.47 9.66
CA ARG A 66 -14.63 -8.18 10.92
C ARG A 66 -14.62 -9.70 10.68
N MET A 67 -13.59 -10.38 11.18
CA MET A 67 -13.33 -11.81 10.96
C MET A 67 -13.22 -12.60 12.27
N ASN A 68 -13.78 -12.09 13.36
CA ASN A 68 -13.97 -12.84 14.59
C ASN A 68 -15.25 -13.70 14.51
N ALA A 69 -15.52 -14.50 15.52
CA ALA A 69 -16.69 -15.39 15.55
C ALA A 69 -18.02 -14.68 15.29
N THR A 70 -18.17 -13.46 15.81
CA THR A 70 -19.36 -12.62 15.56
C THR A 70 -19.42 -12.11 14.12
N GLY A 71 -18.30 -11.67 13.57
CA GLY A 71 -18.20 -11.19 12.20
C GLY A 71 -18.43 -12.27 11.15
N LEU A 72 -18.08 -13.51 11.48
CA LEU A 72 -18.29 -14.71 10.66
C LEU A 72 -19.65 -15.36 10.91
N ALA A 73 -20.45 -14.84 11.84
CA ALA A 73 -21.74 -15.39 12.25
C ALA A 73 -21.67 -16.84 12.80
N ILE A 74 -20.53 -17.28 13.31
CA ILE A 74 -20.32 -18.59 13.95
C ILE A 74 -20.34 -18.53 15.46
N GLY A 75 -20.40 -17.32 16.06
CA GLY A 75 -20.46 -17.09 17.49
C GLY A 75 -21.08 -15.72 17.82
N ASP A 76 -21.52 -15.54 19.06
CA ASP A 76 -22.08 -14.29 19.57
C ASP A 76 -21.06 -13.44 20.37
N GLY A 77 -19.80 -13.87 20.42
CA GLY A 77 -18.71 -13.28 21.22
C GLY A 77 -18.53 -13.93 22.58
N THR A 78 -19.43 -14.82 23.00
CA THR A 78 -19.36 -15.59 24.26
C THR A 78 -19.59 -17.07 24.00
N ASN A 79 -20.53 -17.42 23.12
CA ASN A 79 -20.89 -18.79 22.79
C ASN A 79 -20.74 -19.05 21.29
N SER A 80 -20.44 -20.30 20.94
CA SER A 80 -20.53 -20.79 19.58
C SER A 80 -21.99 -20.88 19.13
N LEU A 81 -22.30 -20.39 17.95
CA LEU A 81 -23.58 -20.64 17.26
C LEU A 81 -23.57 -21.96 16.49
N VAL A 82 -22.39 -22.53 16.26
CA VAL A 82 -22.22 -23.84 15.66
C VAL A 82 -22.44 -24.88 16.73
N ARG A 83 -23.62 -25.54 16.71
CA ARG A 83 -24.06 -26.45 17.73
C ARG A 83 -24.20 -27.86 17.19
N VAL A 84 -23.65 -28.83 17.93
CA VAL A 84 -23.75 -30.27 17.63
C VAL A 84 -24.30 -31.08 18.81
N ASP A 85 -24.42 -30.45 20.01
CA ASP A 85 -24.72 -31.09 21.27
C ASP A 85 -26.19 -31.26 21.55
N ASP A 86 -27.07 -30.48 20.90
CA ASP A 86 -28.48 -30.41 21.33
C ASP A 86 -29.39 -31.25 20.44
N ALA A 87 -30.07 -32.22 21.15
CA ALA A 87 -31.15 -33.01 20.59
C ALA A 87 -32.52 -32.32 20.67
N THR A 88 -32.62 -31.11 21.26
CA THR A 88 -33.87 -30.45 21.67
C THR A 88 -34.45 -29.44 20.68
N LEU A 89 -34.18 -29.52 19.43
CA LEU A 89 -35.04 -28.84 18.46
C LEU A 89 -36.14 -29.78 17.97
N GLY A 90 -37.25 -29.69 18.56
CA GLY A 90 -38.66 -30.03 18.33
C GLY A 90 -39.11 -30.96 17.22
N ASP A 91 -38.25 -31.53 16.42
CA ASP A 91 -38.57 -32.47 15.35
C ASP A 91 -38.07 -33.89 15.58
N GLY A 92 -37.43 -34.15 16.76
CA GLY A 92 -36.93 -35.48 17.12
C GLY A 92 -35.72 -35.96 16.31
N SER A 93 -35.23 -35.22 15.37
CA SER A 93 -33.99 -35.51 14.66
C SER A 93 -32.89 -34.56 15.16
N GLY A 94 -31.97 -35.07 15.95
CA GLY A 94 -30.75 -34.34 16.40
C GLY A 94 -29.86 -33.82 15.26
N ASP A 95 -30.37 -33.87 14.04
CA ASP A 95 -29.76 -33.53 12.78
C ASP A 95 -29.83 -32.02 12.44
N GLY A 96 -30.88 -31.34 12.92
CA GLY A 96 -31.15 -29.96 12.47
C GLY A 96 -30.07 -28.96 12.86
N ARG A 97 -29.49 -29.10 14.05
CA ARG A 97 -28.43 -28.17 14.51
C ARG A 97 -27.08 -28.46 13.90
N ALA A 98 -26.72 -29.72 13.72
CA ALA A 98 -25.48 -30.08 13.05
C ALA A 98 -25.50 -29.62 11.59
N ARG A 99 -26.61 -29.71 10.88
CA ARG A 99 -26.81 -29.20 9.53
C ARG A 99 -26.74 -27.67 9.50
N ALA A 100 -27.48 -27.00 10.41
CA ALA A 100 -27.38 -25.54 10.54
C ALA A 100 -25.94 -25.10 10.87
N GLY A 101 -25.21 -25.87 11.66
CA GLY A 101 -23.79 -25.67 11.93
C GLY A 101 -22.92 -25.73 10.67
N ILE A 102 -23.20 -26.70 9.79
CA ILE A 102 -22.51 -26.81 8.49
C ILE A 102 -22.80 -25.58 7.63
N ASP A 103 -24.08 -25.17 7.51
CA ASP A 103 -24.46 -23.99 6.72
C ASP A 103 -23.79 -22.69 7.25
N LEU A 104 -23.66 -22.55 8.56
CA LEU A 104 -22.93 -21.43 9.18
C LEU A 104 -21.44 -21.47 8.84
N ILE A 105 -20.82 -22.63 8.88
CA ILE A 105 -19.41 -22.78 8.53
C ILE A 105 -19.20 -22.50 7.04
N ASP A 106 -20.04 -23.00 6.16
CA ASP A 106 -19.97 -22.74 4.72
C ASP A 106 -20.10 -21.23 4.44
N THR A 107 -21.05 -20.56 5.09
CA THR A 107 -21.18 -19.10 5.00
C THR A 107 -19.93 -18.37 5.48
N ALA A 108 -19.33 -18.82 6.59
CA ALA A 108 -18.09 -18.24 7.11
C ALA A 108 -16.92 -18.43 6.14
N ILE A 109 -16.81 -19.61 5.52
CA ILE A 109 -15.79 -19.89 4.49
C ILE A 109 -15.97 -18.98 3.28
N ASP A 110 -17.20 -18.76 2.84
CA ASP A 110 -17.51 -17.85 1.73
C ASP A 110 -17.13 -16.40 2.05
N LEU A 111 -17.41 -15.95 3.27
CA LEU A 111 -17.00 -14.61 3.74
C LEU A 111 -15.48 -14.46 3.74
N VAL A 112 -14.74 -15.43 4.27
CA VAL A 112 -13.28 -15.42 4.27
C VAL A 112 -12.73 -15.46 2.84
N SER A 113 -13.29 -16.29 1.97
CA SER A 113 -12.90 -16.42 0.57
C SER A 113 -13.13 -15.12 -0.20
N SER A 114 -14.29 -14.48 0.02
CA SER A 114 -14.61 -13.17 -0.56
C SER A 114 -13.63 -12.09 -0.11
N GLN A 115 -13.32 -12.05 1.20
CA GLN A 115 -12.35 -11.10 1.74
C GLN A 115 -10.94 -11.33 1.16
N ARG A 116 -10.49 -12.57 1.07
CA ARG A 116 -9.21 -12.91 0.44
C ARG A 116 -9.16 -12.49 -1.03
N SER A 117 -10.25 -12.68 -1.77
CA SER A 117 -10.34 -12.24 -3.17
C SER A 117 -10.24 -10.72 -3.30
N LYS A 118 -10.92 -9.97 -2.42
CA LYS A 118 -10.82 -8.51 -2.38
C LYS A 118 -9.39 -8.05 -2.08
N LEU A 119 -8.73 -8.66 -1.11
CA LEU A 119 -7.34 -8.34 -0.77
C LEU A 119 -6.38 -8.69 -1.91
N GLY A 120 -6.60 -9.82 -2.60
CA GLY A 120 -5.83 -10.19 -3.79
C GLY A 120 -5.99 -9.19 -4.93
N ALA A 121 -7.21 -8.73 -5.17
CA ALA A 121 -7.47 -7.68 -6.18
C ALA A 121 -6.76 -6.35 -5.83
N VAL A 122 -6.77 -5.96 -4.55
CA VAL A 122 -6.05 -4.78 -4.07
C VAL A 122 -4.53 -4.95 -4.23
N SER A 123 -3.98 -6.12 -3.90
CA SER A 123 -2.56 -6.42 -4.09
C SER A 123 -2.16 -6.24 -5.54
N ASN A 124 -2.89 -6.86 -6.47
CA ASN A 124 -2.63 -6.70 -7.91
C ASN A 124 -2.72 -5.23 -8.36
N ARG A 125 -3.71 -4.49 -7.84
CA ARG A 125 -3.86 -3.06 -8.15
C ARG A 125 -2.67 -2.24 -7.65
N LEU A 126 -2.18 -2.52 -6.45
CA LEU A 126 -0.99 -1.87 -5.90
C LEU A 126 0.26 -2.20 -6.71
N ASP A 127 0.44 -3.45 -7.14
CA ASP A 127 1.57 -3.86 -7.97
C ASP A 127 1.58 -3.11 -9.32
N HIS A 128 0.43 -2.99 -9.98
CA HIS A 128 0.30 -2.19 -11.19
C HIS A 128 0.58 -0.71 -10.95
N THR A 129 0.14 -0.19 -9.82
CA THR A 129 0.39 1.21 -9.44
C THR A 129 1.87 1.46 -9.18
N ILE A 130 2.56 0.56 -8.48
CA ILE A 130 4.00 0.64 -8.22
C ILE A 130 4.78 0.65 -9.55
N ASN A 131 4.44 -0.25 -10.48
CA ASN A 131 5.06 -0.30 -11.80
C ASN A 131 4.85 1.00 -12.59
N ASN A 132 3.63 1.55 -12.55
CA ASN A 132 3.32 2.83 -13.21
C ASN A 132 4.10 4.00 -12.57
N LEU A 133 4.11 4.09 -11.26
CA LEU A 133 4.87 5.13 -10.53
C LEU A 133 6.37 5.02 -10.78
N SER A 134 6.91 3.81 -10.87
CA SER A 134 8.32 3.57 -11.22
C SER A 134 8.65 4.10 -12.62
N ASN A 135 7.80 3.81 -13.62
CA ASN A 135 7.96 4.33 -14.97
C ASN A 135 7.84 5.86 -15.01
N MET A 136 6.89 6.42 -14.28
CA MET A 136 6.73 7.87 -14.16
C MET A 136 7.95 8.52 -13.53
N ALA A 137 8.50 7.95 -12.46
CA ALA A 137 9.71 8.43 -11.80
C ALA A 137 10.92 8.43 -12.76
N ALA A 138 11.08 7.36 -13.56
CA ALA A 138 12.13 7.29 -14.57
C ALA A 138 11.97 8.37 -15.65
N ASN A 139 10.74 8.59 -16.12
CA ASN A 139 10.45 9.65 -17.12
C ASN A 139 10.70 11.05 -16.55
N VAL A 140 10.28 11.31 -15.32
CA VAL A 140 10.53 12.60 -14.65
C VAL A 140 12.02 12.83 -14.43
N SER A 141 12.76 11.79 -14.01
CA SER A 141 14.21 11.86 -13.86
C SER A 141 14.91 12.16 -15.19
N SER A 142 14.49 11.51 -16.26
CA SER A 142 15.01 11.79 -17.61
C SER A 142 14.68 13.20 -18.10
N ALA A 143 13.46 13.69 -17.84
CA ALA A 143 13.06 15.05 -18.18
C ALA A 143 13.87 16.10 -17.39
N ARG A 144 14.09 15.83 -16.09
CA ARG A 144 14.94 16.65 -15.24
C ARG A 144 16.38 16.72 -15.77
N GLY A 145 16.96 15.57 -16.14
CA GLY A 145 18.29 15.51 -16.73
C GLY A 145 18.41 16.37 -18.00
N ARG A 146 17.40 16.31 -18.89
CA ARG A 146 17.42 17.17 -20.11
C ARG A 146 17.41 18.67 -19.80
N ILE A 147 16.73 19.09 -18.74
CA ILE A 147 16.69 20.50 -18.32
C ILE A 147 18.05 20.90 -17.71
N GLU A 148 18.58 20.08 -16.85
CA GLU A 148 19.88 20.32 -16.20
C GLU A 148 21.03 20.30 -17.23
N ASP A 149 21.04 19.36 -18.17
CA ASP A 149 22.04 19.27 -19.23
C ASP A 149 21.97 20.46 -20.22
N ALA A 150 20.76 20.96 -20.53
CA ALA A 150 20.58 22.15 -21.36
C ALA A 150 21.16 23.40 -20.67
N ASP A 151 20.93 23.57 -19.39
CA ASP A 151 21.48 24.69 -18.62
C ASP A 151 23.01 24.62 -18.53
N TYR A 152 23.58 23.43 -18.36
CA TYR A 152 25.01 23.23 -18.34
C TYR A 152 25.67 23.57 -19.68
N ALA A 153 25.08 23.18 -20.80
CA ALA A 153 25.58 23.49 -22.12
C ALA A 153 25.57 25.01 -22.39
N MET A 154 24.53 25.69 -21.95
CA MET A 154 24.42 27.15 -22.09
C MET A 154 25.45 27.88 -21.20
N GLU A 155 25.66 27.42 -19.98
CA GLU A 155 26.61 27.99 -19.05
C GLU A 155 28.05 27.78 -19.50
N THR A 156 28.41 26.59 -20.01
CA THR A 156 29.74 26.34 -20.58
C THR A 156 30.00 27.17 -21.81
N THR A 157 29.00 27.44 -22.65
CA THR A 157 29.11 28.33 -23.83
C THR A 157 29.34 29.77 -23.37
N ASN A 158 28.62 30.26 -22.38
CA ASN A 158 28.80 31.59 -21.80
C ASN A 158 30.20 31.75 -21.17
N LEU A 159 30.67 30.71 -20.47
CA LEU A 159 32.02 30.68 -19.90
C LEU A 159 33.10 30.80 -20.99
N ALA A 160 32.98 29.97 -22.04
CA ALA A 160 33.90 30.01 -23.17
C ALA A 160 33.90 31.38 -23.86
N LYS A 161 32.72 31.97 -24.12
CA LYS A 161 32.57 33.30 -24.67
C LYS A 161 33.26 34.39 -23.82
N ASN A 162 33.03 34.35 -22.51
CA ASN A 162 33.62 35.30 -21.58
C ASN A 162 35.17 35.17 -21.53
N GLN A 163 35.69 33.95 -21.57
CA GLN A 163 37.13 33.69 -21.63
C GLN A 163 37.77 34.22 -22.93
N ILE A 164 37.09 34.04 -24.10
CA ILE A 164 37.56 34.56 -25.39
C ILE A 164 37.57 36.08 -25.37
N LEU A 165 36.47 36.69 -24.88
CA LEU A 165 36.38 38.15 -24.77
C LEU A 165 37.47 38.72 -23.85
N GLN A 166 37.76 38.10 -22.75
CA GLN A 166 38.82 38.49 -21.82
C GLN A 166 40.20 38.44 -22.51
N ARG A 167 40.51 37.35 -23.21
CA ARG A 167 41.78 37.22 -23.96
C ARG A 167 41.90 38.24 -25.09
N ALA A 168 40.79 38.43 -25.82
CA ALA A 168 40.76 39.45 -26.91
C ALA A 168 40.97 40.88 -26.36
N SER A 169 40.31 41.21 -25.26
CA SER A 169 40.46 42.50 -24.60
C SER A 169 41.88 42.74 -24.10
N MET A 170 42.51 41.73 -23.50
CA MET A 170 43.92 41.82 -23.07
C MET A 170 44.87 41.98 -24.25
N ALA A 171 44.66 41.27 -25.36
CA ALA A 171 45.44 41.42 -26.58
C ALA A 171 45.31 42.82 -27.18
N MET A 172 44.09 43.35 -27.24
CA MET A 172 43.85 44.72 -27.74
C MET A 172 44.46 45.77 -26.82
N LEU A 173 44.39 45.59 -25.52
CA LEU A 173 45.02 46.50 -24.56
C LEU A 173 46.53 46.51 -24.70
N SER A 174 47.16 45.31 -24.85
CA SER A 174 48.57 45.15 -25.12
C SER A 174 48.98 45.87 -26.40
N GLN A 175 48.24 45.69 -27.51
CA GLN A 175 48.47 46.33 -28.78
C GLN A 175 48.33 47.85 -28.69
N ALA A 176 47.31 48.35 -27.96
CA ALA A 176 47.15 49.79 -27.73
C ALA A 176 48.31 50.41 -26.94
N ASN A 177 48.81 49.66 -25.95
CA ASN A 177 49.99 50.13 -25.21
C ASN A 177 51.27 50.18 -26.06
N VAL A 178 51.49 49.21 -26.95
CA VAL A 178 52.63 49.21 -27.90
C VAL A 178 52.54 50.39 -28.86
N SER A 179 51.33 50.68 -29.39
CA SER A 179 51.08 51.82 -30.26
C SER A 179 51.41 53.14 -29.55
N LYS A 180 51.01 53.33 -28.31
CA LYS A 180 51.39 54.52 -27.52
C LYS A 180 52.91 54.64 -27.29
N GLY A 181 53.56 53.52 -27.07
CA GLY A 181 55.02 53.41 -26.90
C GLY A 181 55.75 53.89 -28.17
N SER A 182 55.24 53.52 -29.37
CA SER A 182 55.81 53.94 -30.67
C SER A 182 55.67 55.41 -30.89
N VAL A 183 54.53 56.01 -30.53
CA VAL A 183 54.32 57.46 -30.61
C VAL A 183 55.29 58.23 -29.66
N LEU A 184 55.50 57.77 -28.48
CA LEU A 184 56.45 58.36 -27.54
C LEU A 184 57.88 58.24 -28.03
N GLY A 185 58.23 57.16 -28.72
CA GLY A 185 59.55 56.97 -29.32
C GLY A 185 59.80 58.02 -30.46
N LEU A 186 58.80 58.32 -31.26
CA LEU A 186 58.87 59.35 -32.32
C LEU A 186 59.00 60.77 -31.77
N LEU A 187 58.48 61.06 -30.57
CA LEU A 187 58.57 62.37 -29.95
C LEU A 187 59.88 62.62 -29.20
N ARG A 188 60.70 61.57 -29.03
CA ARG A 188 62.02 61.66 -28.35
C ARG A 188 63.22 61.62 -29.32
N SER A 189 62.99 61.44 -30.61
CA SER A 189 63.94 61.55 -31.69
C SER A 189 63.89 62.94 -32.32
#